data_78057e73639e7612c7fbc041b00f3b5b
#
_entry.id   78057e73639e7612c7fbc041b00f3b5b
#
_cell.length_a   1.000
_cell.length_b   1.000
_cell.length_c   1.000
_cell.angle_alpha   90.00
_cell.angle_beta   90.00
_cell.angle_gamma   90.00
#
_symmetry.space_group_name_H-M   'P 1'
#
loop_
_entity.id
_entity.type
_entity.pdbx_description
1 polymer ?
#
loop_
_entity_poly.entity_id
_entity_poly.type
_entity_poly.pdbx_seq_one_letter_code
_entity_poly.pdbx_strand_id
1 'polypeptide(L)'
;MFLIQRLALALAGVLLLTASAVQAANPIFVLNSLDANVSVIDSESWKEIRRIPTGKEPHHIYLTPDEKSVIVANAGGDSLTFIDPRTAEVQHMVRGTMDPYQLRFSPDMKWFVTVANRLNHIDIYHWDGKELALAKRIPSGKTPSHIWIDSKSTTAYATMQDSDELVAVDLATQTLKWRVKTGSMPADVFGTPDDKHLLIGLT
;
A
#
# COMPACT_ATOMS: atom_id res chain seq x y z
N MET A 1 53.51 -21.02 -56.82
CA MET A 1 52.94 -19.66 -56.91
C MET A 1 51.69 -19.63 -55.99
N PHE A 2 51.88 -19.34 -54.73
CA PHE A 2 50.84 -19.46 -53.72
C PHE A 2 50.29 -18.06 -53.41
N LEU A 3 48.95 -17.88 -53.60
CA LEU A 3 48.18 -16.68 -53.29
C LEU A 3 47.81 -16.76 -51.85
N ILE A 4 48.28 -15.82 -51.00
CA ILE A 4 47.91 -15.68 -49.61
C ILE A 4 46.76 -14.65 -49.55
N GLN A 5 45.56 -15.14 -49.37
CA GLN A 5 44.42 -14.27 -49.02
C GLN A 5 44.46 -13.93 -47.51
N ARG A 6 44.59 -12.64 -47.20
CA ARG A 6 44.47 -12.13 -45.84
C ARG A 6 42.98 -11.91 -45.55
N LEU A 7 42.44 -12.71 -44.64
CA LEU A 7 41.12 -12.54 -44.09
C LEU A 7 41.20 -11.47 -42.94
N ALA A 8 40.63 -10.29 -43.15
CA ALA A 8 40.51 -9.30 -42.11
C ALA A 8 39.23 -9.62 -41.31
N LEU A 9 39.37 -10.10 -40.06
CA LEU A 9 38.28 -10.19 -39.10
C LEU A 9 38.01 -8.78 -38.54
N ALA A 10 36.87 -8.19 -38.88
CA ALA A 10 36.33 -7.02 -38.21
C ALA A 10 35.63 -7.48 -36.95
N LEU A 11 36.25 -7.25 -35.80
CA LEU A 11 35.61 -7.39 -34.49
C LEU A 11 34.67 -6.18 -34.26
N ALA A 12 33.37 -6.35 -34.51
CA ALA A 12 32.38 -5.38 -34.12
C ALA A 12 32.11 -5.56 -32.61
N GLY A 13 32.78 -4.75 -31.81
CA GLY A 13 32.48 -4.66 -30.38
C GLY A 13 31.11 -4.00 -30.17
N VAL A 14 30.11 -4.78 -29.84
CA VAL A 14 28.82 -4.26 -29.35
C VAL A 14 29.07 -3.78 -27.92
N LEU A 15 29.23 -2.46 -27.73
CA LEU A 15 29.15 -1.83 -26.42
C LEU A 15 27.67 -1.92 -25.96
N LEU A 16 27.35 -2.90 -25.14
CA LEU A 16 26.15 -2.92 -24.35
C LEU A 16 26.29 -1.83 -23.27
N LEU A 17 25.77 -0.65 -23.55
CA LEU A 17 25.51 0.36 -22.53
C LEU A 17 24.42 -0.20 -21.61
N THR A 18 24.82 -0.89 -20.55
CA THR A 18 23.92 -1.15 -19.42
C THR A 18 23.65 0.20 -18.77
N ALA A 19 22.50 0.79 -19.08
CA ALA A 19 22.00 1.89 -18.29
C ALA A 19 21.80 1.34 -16.86
N SER A 20 22.76 1.62 -15.97
CA SER A 20 22.57 1.37 -14.57
C SER A 20 21.36 2.23 -14.14
N ALA A 21 20.26 1.58 -13.81
CA ALA A 21 19.16 2.29 -13.17
C ALA A 21 19.74 2.98 -11.95
N VAL A 22 19.62 4.30 -11.88
CA VAL A 22 19.98 5.06 -10.68
C VAL A 22 19.01 4.59 -9.60
N GLN A 23 19.51 3.75 -8.71
CA GLN A 23 18.77 3.29 -7.56
C GLN A 23 18.92 4.35 -6.48
N ALA A 24 17.82 4.92 -6.03
CA ALA A 24 17.83 5.82 -4.88
C ALA A 24 18.27 5.03 -3.64
N ALA A 25 19.19 5.57 -2.84
CA ALA A 25 19.66 4.93 -1.61
C ALA A 25 18.49 4.72 -0.63
N ASN A 26 17.56 5.70 -0.55
CA ASN A 26 16.34 5.65 0.25
C ASN A 26 15.22 6.38 -0.52
N PRO A 27 14.44 5.69 -1.34
CA PRO A 27 13.43 6.33 -2.16
C PRO A 27 12.27 6.89 -1.31
N ILE A 28 11.82 8.10 -1.65
CA ILE A 28 10.59 8.69 -1.13
C ILE A 28 9.52 8.50 -2.19
N PHE A 29 8.38 7.95 -1.79
CA PHE A 29 7.24 7.71 -2.66
C PHE A 29 6.17 8.78 -2.44
N VAL A 30 5.76 9.46 -3.50
CA VAL A 30 4.71 10.49 -3.47
C VAL A 30 3.58 10.07 -4.42
N LEU A 31 2.37 9.94 -3.87
CA LEU A 31 1.19 9.55 -4.65
C LEU A 31 0.66 10.75 -5.45
N ASN A 32 0.43 10.55 -6.72
CA ASN A 32 -0.20 11.53 -7.62
C ASN A 32 -1.58 11.01 -8.03
N SER A 33 -2.59 11.29 -7.19
CA SER A 33 -3.93 10.71 -7.33
C SER A 33 -4.57 10.96 -8.70
N LEU A 34 -4.50 12.19 -9.19
CA LEU A 34 -5.10 12.57 -10.47
C LEU A 34 -4.37 11.95 -11.67
N ASP A 35 -3.06 11.74 -11.54
CA ASP A 35 -2.20 11.23 -12.61
C ASP A 35 -2.08 9.69 -12.61
N ALA A 36 -2.69 9.01 -11.65
CA ALA A 36 -2.63 7.55 -11.49
C ALA A 36 -1.19 7.00 -11.51
N ASN A 37 -0.29 7.66 -10.77
CA ASN A 37 1.10 7.25 -10.65
C ASN A 37 1.70 7.62 -9.29
N VAL A 38 2.93 7.13 -9.05
CA VAL A 38 3.75 7.46 -7.89
C VAL A 38 5.04 8.08 -8.38
N SER A 39 5.39 9.27 -7.88
CA SER A 39 6.71 9.85 -8.05
C SER A 39 7.70 9.18 -7.09
N VAL A 40 8.86 8.80 -7.61
CA VAL A 40 10.01 8.33 -6.82
C VAL A 40 11.00 9.46 -6.73
N ILE A 41 11.25 9.91 -5.52
CA ILE A 41 12.17 11.02 -5.22
C ILE A 41 13.41 10.43 -4.54
N ASP A 42 14.56 10.79 -5.01
CA ASP A 42 15.83 10.47 -4.37
C ASP A 42 16.03 11.36 -3.13
N SER A 43 16.22 10.72 -1.96
CA SER A 43 16.27 11.42 -0.67
C SER A 43 17.55 12.23 -0.45
N GLU A 44 18.60 12.03 -1.25
CA GLU A 44 19.85 12.80 -1.13
C GLU A 44 19.80 14.04 -2.01
N SER A 45 19.39 13.88 -3.26
CA SER A 45 19.33 14.98 -4.22
C SER A 45 18.00 15.75 -4.20
N TRP A 46 16.96 15.21 -3.58
CA TRP A 46 15.58 15.73 -3.55
C TRP A 46 14.98 15.92 -4.95
N LYS A 47 15.44 15.10 -5.92
CA LYS A 47 14.93 15.14 -7.29
C LYS A 47 14.03 13.95 -7.57
N GLU A 48 12.96 14.21 -8.32
CA GLU A 48 12.18 13.11 -8.92
C GLU A 48 13.06 12.40 -9.93
N ILE A 49 13.25 11.10 -9.73
CA ILE A 49 14.07 10.25 -10.61
C ILE A 49 13.25 9.36 -11.51
N ARG A 50 11.98 9.11 -11.14
CA ARG A 50 11.09 8.22 -11.88
C ARG A 50 9.64 8.42 -11.48
N ARG A 51 8.73 8.05 -12.38
CA ARG A 51 7.29 7.84 -12.09
C ARG A 51 6.90 6.40 -12.36
N ILE A 52 6.09 5.85 -11.45
CA ILE A 52 5.60 4.47 -11.51
C ILE A 52 4.11 4.52 -11.78
N PRO A 53 3.61 3.97 -12.90
CA PRO A 53 2.17 3.85 -13.13
C PRO A 53 1.52 2.96 -12.07
N THR A 54 0.32 3.36 -11.61
CA THR A 54 -0.50 2.61 -10.64
C THR A 54 -1.91 2.39 -11.19
N GLY A 55 -2.84 1.94 -10.37
CA GLY A 55 -4.27 2.05 -10.66
C GLY A 55 -4.77 3.49 -10.48
N LYS A 56 -6.05 3.71 -10.79
CA LYS A 56 -6.67 5.03 -10.69
C LYS A 56 -6.76 5.49 -9.24
N GLU A 57 -6.52 6.77 -9.01
CA GLU A 57 -6.69 7.43 -7.73
C GLU A 57 -5.86 6.75 -6.61
N PRO A 58 -4.51 6.66 -6.76
CA PRO A 58 -3.67 6.21 -5.65
C PRO A 58 -3.85 7.16 -4.46
N HIS A 59 -4.34 6.65 -3.32
CA HIS A 59 -4.79 7.46 -2.21
C HIS A 59 -3.95 7.26 -0.94
N HIS A 60 -3.69 6.01 -0.56
CA HIS A 60 -2.83 5.69 0.57
C HIS A 60 -1.70 4.76 0.18
N ILE A 61 -0.61 4.86 0.93
CA ILE A 61 0.59 4.05 0.76
C ILE A 61 1.00 3.45 2.12
N TYR A 62 1.42 2.20 2.11
CA TYR A 62 1.76 1.47 3.32
C TYR A 62 2.96 0.55 3.09
N LEU A 63 3.97 0.60 3.98
CA LEU A 63 5.06 -0.36 4.00
C LEU A 63 4.60 -1.62 4.75
N THR A 64 4.78 -2.80 4.16
CA THR A 64 4.44 -4.06 4.83
C THR A 64 5.30 -4.29 6.08
N PRO A 65 4.79 -4.99 7.12
CA PRO A 65 5.55 -5.23 8.34
C PRO A 65 6.88 -5.98 8.14
N ASP A 66 6.99 -6.76 7.07
CA ASP A 66 8.23 -7.47 6.69
C ASP A 66 9.15 -6.62 5.78
N GLU A 67 8.77 -5.37 5.51
CA GLU A 67 9.49 -4.40 4.69
C GLU A 67 9.82 -4.84 3.26
N LYS A 68 9.11 -5.84 2.73
CA LYS A 68 9.35 -6.35 1.38
C LYS A 68 8.56 -5.63 0.30
N SER A 69 7.49 -4.93 0.68
CA SER A 69 6.63 -4.22 -0.25
C SER A 69 6.13 -2.89 0.31
N VAL A 70 6.04 -1.92 -0.56
CA VAL A 70 5.19 -0.74 -0.38
C VAL A 70 3.91 -1.00 -1.18
N ILE A 71 2.76 -0.87 -0.54
CA ILE A 71 1.46 -1.09 -1.16
C ILE A 71 0.78 0.25 -1.37
N VAL A 72 0.34 0.49 -2.59
CA VAL A 72 -0.45 1.65 -2.96
C VAL A 72 -1.91 1.24 -3.13
N ALA A 73 -2.80 1.86 -2.38
CA ALA A 73 -4.24 1.72 -2.51
C ALA A 73 -4.76 2.61 -3.65
N ASN A 74 -5.28 2.00 -4.70
CA ASN A 74 -5.84 2.71 -5.86
C ASN A 74 -7.35 2.77 -5.71
N ALA A 75 -7.85 3.75 -4.95
CA ALA A 75 -9.25 3.83 -4.53
C ALA A 75 -10.23 3.89 -5.70
N GLY A 76 -9.94 4.67 -6.74
CA GLY A 76 -10.75 4.76 -7.94
C GLY A 76 -10.53 3.64 -8.97
N GLY A 77 -9.58 2.74 -8.72
CA GLY A 77 -9.20 1.65 -9.62
C GLY A 77 -9.47 0.25 -9.05
N ASP A 78 -10.12 0.14 -7.89
CA ASP A 78 -10.43 -1.13 -7.23
C ASP A 78 -9.25 -2.11 -7.22
N SER A 79 -8.06 -1.60 -6.85
CA SER A 79 -6.82 -2.37 -6.94
C SER A 79 -5.76 -1.90 -5.97
N LEU A 80 -4.76 -2.77 -5.76
CA LEU A 80 -3.57 -2.50 -4.97
C LEU A 80 -2.34 -2.67 -5.87
N THR A 81 -1.39 -1.74 -5.82
CA THR A 81 -0.10 -1.87 -6.51
C THR A 81 0.98 -2.14 -5.48
N PHE A 82 1.70 -3.26 -5.64
CA PHE A 82 2.84 -3.64 -4.80
C PHE A 82 4.13 -3.21 -5.47
N ILE A 83 4.97 -2.52 -4.72
CA ILE A 83 6.23 -1.92 -5.18
C ILE A 83 7.34 -2.37 -4.24
N ASP A 84 8.48 -2.78 -4.80
CA ASP A 84 9.69 -3.04 -4.01
C ASP A 84 10.19 -1.72 -3.40
N PRO A 85 10.32 -1.61 -2.07
CA PRO A 85 10.69 -0.36 -1.42
C PRO A 85 12.12 0.10 -1.69
N ARG A 86 13.00 -0.80 -2.17
CA ARG A 86 14.43 -0.50 -2.42
C ARG A 86 14.70 -0.17 -3.87
N THR A 87 14.12 -0.97 -4.78
CA THR A 87 14.34 -0.80 -6.23
C THR A 87 13.30 0.11 -6.88
N ALA A 88 12.18 0.37 -6.17
CA ALA A 88 11.01 1.06 -6.69
C ALA A 88 10.42 0.38 -7.95
N GLU A 89 10.62 -0.94 -8.12
CA GLU A 89 10.00 -1.72 -9.20
C GLU A 89 8.63 -2.22 -8.78
N VAL A 90 7.67 -2.22 -9.73
CA VAL A 90 6.36 -2.83 -9.50
C VAL A 90 6.53 -4.35 -9.41
N GLN A 91 6.16 -4.93 -8.28
CA GLN A 91 6.19 -6.37 -8.08
C GLN A 91 4.98 -7.04 -8.74
N HIS A 92 3.79 -6.55 -8.43
CA HIS A 92 2.52 -7.02 -9.00
C HIS A 92 1.38 -6.06 -8.66
N MET A 93 0.21 -6.32 -9.23
CA MET A 93 -1.04 -5.62 -8.94
C MET A 93 -2.14 -6.62 -8.58
N VAL A 94 -2.81 -6.39 -7.45
CA VAL A 94 -4.02 -7.12 -7.03
C VAL A 94 -5.23 -6.33 -7.47
N ARG A 95 -6.19 -6.97 -8.16
CA ARG A 95 -7.44 -6.36 -8.61
C ARG A 95 -8.63 -6.92 -7.83
N GLY A 96 -9.73 -6.17 -7.79
CA GLY A 96 -10.94 -6.59 -7.11
C GLY A 96 -11.00 -6.22 -5.63
N THR A 97 -10.02 -5.46 -5.13
CA THR A 97 -10.11 -4.81 -3.83
C THR A 97 -10.95 -3.55 -4.01
N MET A 98 -12.22 -3.62 -3.60
CA MET A 98 -13.20 -2.55 -3.90
C MET A 98 -12.93 -1.30 -3.06
N ASP A 99 -12.81 -0.15 -3.72
CA ASP A 99 -12.65 1.18 -3.13
C ASP A 99 -11.64 1.20 -1.96
N PRO A 100 -10.40 0.69 -2.15
CA PRO A 100 -9.43 0.62 -1.06
C PRO A 100 -8.94 2.02 -0.74
N TYR A 101 -9.59 2.69 0.21
CA TYR A 101 -9.22 4.04 0.61
C TYR A 101 -7.97 4.03 1.48
N GLN A 102 -8.01 3.29 2.59
CA GLN A 102 -6.87 3.09 3.48
C GLN A 102 -6.70 1.58 3.76
N LEU A 103 -5.51 1.16 4.07
CA LEU A 103 -5.14 -0.25 4.19
C LEU A 103 -4.11 -0.46 5.30
N ARG A 104 -4.14 -1.65 5.91
CA ARG A 104 -3.14 -2.04 6.90
C ARG A 104 -3.01 -3.55 7.02
N PHE A 105 -1.77 -4.05 7.16
CA PHE A 105 -1.52 -5.41 7.63
C PHE A 105 -1.55 -5.47 9.15
N SER A 106 -2.01 -6.60 9.69
CA SER A 106 -1.72 -6.96 11.07
C SER A 106 -0.22 -7.18 11.26
N PRO A 107 0.35 -6.88 12.44
CA PRO A 107 1.79 -7.08 12.71
C PRO A 107 2.30 -8.49 12.42
N ASP A 108 1.47 -9.52 12.62
CA ASP A 108 1.80 -10.93 12.31
C ASP A 108 1.60 -11.29 10.83
N MET A 109 1.20 -10.32 9.99
CA MET A 109 0.93 -10.44 8.57
C MET A 109 -0.12 -11.49 8.15
N LYS A 110 -0.93 -12.02 9.06
CA LYS A 110 -2.00 -12.96 8.69
C LYS A 110 -3.22 -12.28 8.11
N TRP A 111 -3.48 -11.05 8.55
CA TRP A 111 -4.64 -10.26 8.17
C TRP A 111 -4.26 -9.00 7.44
N PHE A 112 -5.02 -8.69 6.43
CA PHE A 112 -4.97 -7.42 5.72
C PHE A 112 -6.36 -6.80 5.75
N VAL A 113 -6.44 -5.55 6.15
CA VAL A 113 -7.71 -4.84 6.32
C VAL A 113 -7.72 -3.61 5.44
N THR A 114 -8.82 -3.41 4.73
CA THR A 114 -9.08 -2.16 3.98
C THR A 114 -10.40 -1.55 4.42
N VAL A 115 -10.50 -0.23 4.29
CA VAL A 115 -11.77 0.48 4.38
C VAL A 115 -12.16 1.02 3.01
N ALA A 116 -13.42 0.82 2.66
CA ALA A 116 -14.01 1.34 1.44
C ALA A 116 -14.84 2.59 1.77
N ASN A 117 -14.19 3.74 1.58
CA ASN A 117 -14.70 5.04 2.04
C ASN A 117 -16.06 5.39 1.41
N ARG A 118 -16.19 5.21 0.10
CA ARG A 118 -17.42 5.50 -0.67
C ARG A 118 -18.47 4.40 -0.56
N LEU A 119 -18.05 3.17 -0.26
CA LEU A 119 -18.93 1.99 -0.23
C LEU A 119 -19.37 1.61 1.19
N ASN A 120 -18.86 2.29 2.22
CA ASN A 120 -19.25 2.12 3.61
C ASN A 120 -19.08 0.69 4.15
N HIS A 121 -17.92 0.08 3.87
CA HIS A 121 -17.60 -1.24 4.44
C HIS A 121 -16.12 -1.36 4.82
N ILE A 122 -15.85 -2.35 5.66
CA ILE A 122 -14.52 -2.81 6.03
C ILE A 122 -14.34 -4.18 5.42
N ASP A 123 -13.27 -4.38 4.65
CA ASP A 123 -12.89 -5.68 4.11
C ASP A 123 -11.71 -6.25 4.89
N ILE A 124 -11.85 -7.50 5.29
CA ILE A 124 -10.81 -8.28 5.97
C ILE A 124 -10.39 -9.40 5.02
N TYR A 125 -9.11 -9.45 4.73
CA TYR A 125 -8.49 -10.47 3.90
C TYR A 125 -7.55 -11.32 4.74
N HIS A 126 -7.52 -12.60 4.44
CA HIS A 126 -6.44 -13.49 4.88
C HIS A 126 -5.27 -13.35 3.91
N TRP A 127 -4.06 -13.25 4.45
CA TRP A 127 -2.81 -13.24 3.69
C TRP A 127 -2.07 -14.56 3.89
N ASP A 128 -1.72 -15.26 2.83
CA ASP A 128 -0.99 -16.54 2.87
C ASP A 128 0.51 -16.40 2.57
N GLY A 129 0.99 -15.16 2.44
CA GLY A 129 2.36 -14.84 2.02
C GLY A 129 2.49 -14.52 0.54
N LYS A 130 1.43 -14.69 -0.24
CA LYS A 130 1.42 -14.47 -1.68
C LYS A 130 0.14 -13.80 -2.19
N GLU A 131 -1.01 -14.27 -1.73
CA GLU A 131 -2.31 -13.82 -2.22
C GLU A 131 -3.22 -13.33 -1.09
N LEU A 132 -4.08 -12.37 -1.43
CA LEU A 132 -5.12 -11.85 -0.55
C LEU A 132 -6.44 -12.57 -0.85
N ALA A 133 -6.96 -13.32 0.12
CA ALA A 133 -8.27 -13.95 0.04
C ALA A 133 -9.26 -13.19 0.92
N LEU A 134 -10.35 -12.65 0.34
CA LEU A 134 -11.37 -11.96 1.11
C LEU A 134 -12.03 -12.94 2.10
N ALA A 135 -11.78 -12.72 3.38
CA ALA A 135 -12.35 -13.51 4.46
C ALA A 135 -13.75 -12.98 4.85
N LYS A 136 -13.89 -11.66 4.93
CA LYS A 136 -15.14 -11.03 5.34
C LYS A 136 -15.26 -9.61 4.84
N ARG A 137 -16.48 -9.22 4.44
CA ARG A 137 -16.91 -7.83 4.27
C ARG A 137 -17.89 -7.48 5.38
N ILE A 138 -17.60 -6.41 6.11
CA ILE A 138 -18.40 -5.94 7.24
C ILE A 138 -19.00 -4.59 6.87
N PRO A 139 -20.34 -4.46 6.81
CA PRO A 139 -20.97 -3.14 6.69
C PRO A 139 -20.53 -2.24 7.86
N SER A 140 -20.03 -1.07 7.56
CA SER A 140 -19.51 -0.13 8.55
C SER A 140 -20.50 1.01 8.83
N GLY A 141 -20.05 2.04 9.55
CA GLY A 141 -20.68 3.36 9.54
C GLY A 141 -20.38 4.09 8.22
N LYS A 142 -20.82 5.35 8.13
CA LYS A 142 -20.60 6.16 6.93
C LYS A 142 -19.16 6.64 6.86
N THR A 143 -18.60 6.58 5.65
CA THR A 143 -17.30 7.12 5.30
C THR A 143 -16.19 6.57 6.18
N PRO A 144 -15.95 5.22 6.20
CA PRO A 144 -14.81 4.66 6.91
C PRO A 144 -13.52 5.25 6.34
N SER A 145 -12.64 5.74 7.22
CA SER A 145 -11.48 6.54 6.81
C SER A 145 -10.15 5.85 7.09
N HIS A 146 -9.74 5.75 8.35
CA HIS A 146 -8.43 5.20 8.70
C HIS A 146 -8.54 3.99 9.62
N ILE A 147 -7.47 3.17 9.61
CA ILE A 147 -7.37 1.91 10.34
C ILE A 147 -6.14 1.91 11.24
N TRP A 148 -6.30 1.40 12.44
CA TRP A 148 -5.22 0.93 13.29
C TRP A 148 -5.43 -0.54 13.65
N ILE A 149 -4.36 -1.33 13.80
CA ILE A 149 -4.41 -2.70 14.30
C ILE A 149 -3.49 -2.79 15.50
N ASP A 150 -3.97 -3.43 16.58
CA ASP A 150 -3.20 -3.61 17.81
C ASP A 150 -1.92 -4.43 17.59
N SER A 151 -0.95 -4.28 18.50
CA SER A 151 0.35 -4.98 18.40
C SER A 151 0.22 -6.50 18.46
N LYS A 152 -0.89 -7.01 18.98
CA LYS A 152 -1.18 -8.44 19.12
C LYS A 152 -1.87 -9.03 17.89
N SER A 153 -2.17 -8.23 16.88
CA SER A 153 -2.89 -8.65 15.67
C SER A 153 -4.30 -9.22 15.97
N THR A 154 -4.97 -8.72 17.00
CA THR A 154 -6.27 -9.23 17.44
C THR A 154 -7.44 -8.34 17.05
N THR A 155 -7.23 -7.03 17.01
CA THR A 155 -8.31 -6.06 16.83
C THR A 155 -7.91 -4.99 15.82
N ALA A 156 -8.76 -4.78 14.83
CA ALA A 156 -8.70 -3.63 13.94
C ALA A 156 -9.67 -2.54 14.43
N TYR A 157 -9.21 -1.32 14.46
CA TYR A 157 -9.99 -0.13 14.78
C TYR A 157 -10.13 0.72 13.53
N ALA A 158 -11.32 1.23 13.26
CA ALA A 158 -11.56 2.07 12.10
C ALA A 158 -12.44 3.27 12.46
N THR A 159 -12.05 4.44 11.95
CA THR A 159 -12.85 5.67 12.09
C THR A 159 -13.94 5.72 11.04
N MET A 160 -15.14 6.19 11.45
CA MET A 160 -16.31 6.39 10.59
C MET A 160 -16.61 7.89 10.54
N GLN A 161 -16.05 8.56 9.54
CA GLN A 161 -15.97 10.02 9.49
C GLN A 161 -17.35 10.70 9.55
N ASP A 162 -18.29 10.28 8.69
CA ASP A 162 -19.64 10.89 8.63
C ASP A 162 -20.63 10.25 9.61
N SER A 163 -20.17 9.33 10.47
CA SER A 163 -20.96 8.75 11.56
C SER A 163 -20.51 9.19 12.94
N ASP A 164 -19.40 9.96 13.06
CA ASP A 164 -18.78 10.37 14.31
C ASP A 164 -18.50 9.16 15.23
N GLU A 165 -17.95 8.09 14.69
CA GLU A 165 -17.74 6.83 15.40
C GLU A 165 -16.34 6.28 15.20
N LEU A 166 -15.86 5.56 16.22
CA LEU A 166 -14.81 4.57 16.13
C LEU A 166 -15.42 3.18 16.29
N VAL A 167 -15.02 2.25 15.45
CA VAL A 167 -15.44 0.85 15.55
C VAL A 167 -14.24 -0.05 15.82
N ALA A 168 -14.45 -1.13 16.54
CA ALA A 168 -13.48 -2.20 16.75
C ALA A 168 -14.00 -3.50 16.15
N VAL A 169 -13.12 -4.20 15.42
CA VAL A 169 -13.41 -5.47 14.76
C VAL A 169 -12.43 -6.52 15.27
N ASP A 170 -12.95 -7.66 15.67
CA ASP A 170 -12.15 -8.83 16.01
C ASP A 170 -11.66 -9.51 14.73
N LEU A 171 -10.34 -9.66 14.58
CA LEU A 171 -9.76 -10.21 13.36
C LEU A 171 -9.92 -11.73 13.25
N ALA A 172 -9.91 -12.45 14.38
CA ALA A 172 -10.04 -13.91 14.37
C ALA A 172 -11.46 -14.36 14.02
N THR A 173 -12.46 -13.69 14.59
CA THR A 173 -13.89 -14.01 14.34
C THR A 173 -14.48 -13.19 13.19
N GLN A 174 -13.81 -12.15 12.72
CA GLN A 174 -14.25 -11.18 11.71
C GLN A 174 -15.62 -10.57 12.05
N THR A 175 -15.79 -10.19 13.31
CA THR A 175 -17.03 -9.60 13.83
C THR A 175 -16.78 -8.25 14.48
N LEU A 176 -17.80 -7.38 14.45
CA LEU A 176 -17.80 -6.14 15.16
C LEU A 176 -17.81 -6.40 16.69
N LYS A 177 -16.81 -5.89 17.41
CA LYS A 177 -16.73 -5.96 18.87
C LYS A 177 -17.57 -4.87 19.55
N TRP A 178 -17.38 -3.63 19.13
CA TRP A 178 -18.07 -2.48 19.68
C TRP A 178 -17.99 -1.27 18.73
N ARG A 179 -18.85 -0.30 19.02
CA ARG A 179 -18.83 1.05 18.45
C ARG A 179 -18.86 2.06 19.58
N VAL A 180 -18.19 3.19 19.41
CA VAL A 180 -18.22 4.30 20.35
C VAL A 180 -18.29 5.62 19.59
N LYS A 181 -19.05 6.57 20.10
CA LYS A 181 -19.06 7.93 19.59
C LYS A 181 -17.75 8.62 19.93
N THR A 182 -17.25 9.38 18.96
CA THR A 182 -16.08 10.25 19.09
C THR A 182 -16.51 11.71 19.03
N GLY A 183 -15.57 12.64 18.87
CA GLY A 183 -15.87 13.97 18.38
C GLY A 183 -16.28 13.94 16.90
N SER A 184 -16.60 15.10 16.35
CA SER A 184 -17.06 15.26 14.97
C SER A 184 -15.97 14.87 13.96
N MET A 185 -16.39 14.19 12.91
CA MET A 185 -15.59 13.83 11.74
C MET A 185 -14.23 13.18 12.06
N PRO A 186 -14.20 12.03 12.78
CA PRO A 186 -12.96 11.33 13.08
C PRO A 186 -12.31 10.85 11.77
N ALA A 187 -11.16 11.40 11.43
CA ALA A 187 -10.46 11.06 10.20
C ALA A 187 -9.38 10.02 10.45
N ASP A 188 -8.61 10.16 11.51
CA ASP A 188 -7.41 9.33 11.73
C ASP A 188 -7.50 8.57 13.07
N VAL A 189 -6.76 7.45 13.16
CA VAL A 189 -6.63 6.66 14.37
C VAL A 189 -5.23 6.06 14.51
N PHE A 190 -4.62 6.24 15.69
CA PHE A 190 -3.34 5.64 16.06
C PHE A 190 -3.42 5.03 17.45
N GLY A 191 -2.84 3.86 17.65
CA GLY A 191 -2.64 3.29 18.97
C GLY A 191 -1.32 3.74 19.58
N THR A 192 -1.29 3.85 20.91
CA THR A 192 -0.03 4.03 21.63
C THR A 192 0.80 2.75 21.59
N PRO A 193 2.15 2.82 21.70
CA PRO A 193 3.02 1.65 21.63
C PRO A 193 2.73 0.55 22.67
N ASP A 194 2.06 0.91 23.78
CA ASP A 194 1.64 -0.02 24.82
C ASP A 194 0.21 -0.56 24.67
N ASP A 195 -0.45 -0.25 23.54
CA ASP A 195 -1.85 -0.58 23.19
C ASP A 195 -2.91 -0.13 24.23
N LYS A 196 -2.57 0.83 25.11
CA LYS A 196 -3.53 1.26 26.13
C LYS A 196 -4.46 2.37 25.68
N HIS A 197 -4.06 3.15 24.67
CA HIS A 197 -4.84 4.30 24.21
C HIS A 197 -4.92 4.30 22.68
N LEU A 198 -6.03 4.83 22.19
CA LEU A 198 -6.23 5.20 20.80
C LEU A 198 -6.34 6.72 20.71
N LEU A 199 -5.55 7.32 19.84
CA LEU A 199 -5.58 8.75 19.53
C LEU A 199 -6.40 8.92 18.25
N ILE A 200 -7.42 9.78 18.31
CA ILE A 200 -8.31 10.04 17.19
C ILE A 200 -8.10 11.47 16.71
N GLY A 201 -7.72 11.60 15.43
CA GLY A 201 -7.67 12.88 14.75
C GLY A 201 -9.08 13.28 14.27
N LEU A 202 -9.54 14.46 14.68
CA LEU A 202 -10.80 15.04 14.22
C LEU A 202 -10.54 16.11 13.17
N THR A 203 -11.40 16.24 12.15
CA THR A 203 -11.29 17.24 11.07
C THR A 203 -12.45 18.21 11.07
#